data_71736510cf25f2b6e3465409746a1b6e
#
_entry.id   71736510cf25f2b6e3465409746a1b6e
#
_cell.length_a   1.000
_cell.length_b   1.000
_cell.length_c   1.000
_cell.angle_alpha   90.00
_cell.angle_beta   90.00
_cell.angle_gamma   90.00
#
_symmetry.space_group_name_H-M   'P 1'
#
loop_
_entity.id
_entity.type
_entity.pdbx_description
1 polymer ?
#
loop_
_entity_poly.entity_id
_entity_poly.type
_entity_poly.pdbx_seq_one_letter_code
_entity_poly.pdbx_strand_id
1 'polypeptide(L)'
;MGSEMCIRDRGKSIYAHDLMGGADRNHSLKVTIITEYAWHGLFARHLLVRPTSEEVDNFIADFTIINFPNLKMDPKFHGTNSETAIIVNLKEKVILISGTEYAGETKKSVFTLLNFLLPEKKVMPMHCSVNTGSDGDSAIFFGLSGTGKTTLSADPKRSLLGDDE
;
A
#
# COMPACT_ATOMS: atom_id res chain seq x y z
N MET A 1 11.78 10.32 17.50
CA MET A 1 11.60 9.97 16.08
C MET A 1 11.24 11.15 15.19
N GLY A 2 10.23 11.97 15.50
CA GLY A 2 9.84 13.09 14.64
C GLY A 2 10.93 14.16 14.40
N SER A 3 11.71 14.52 15.41
CA SER A 3 12.75 15.54 15.28
C SER A 3 13.94 15.09 14.41
N GLU A 4 14.32 13.83 14.48
CA GLU A 4 15.42 13.29 13.66
C GLU A 4 15.03 13.20 12.18
N MET A 5 13.79 12.83 11.86
CA MET A 5 13.28 12.87 10.49
C MET A 5 13.33 14.28 9.92
N CYS A 6 12.83 15.30 10.64
CA CYS A 6 12.85 16.68 10.19
C CYS A 6 14.24 17.25 9.94
N ILE A 7 15.25 16.80 10.68
CA ILE A 7 16.65 17.23 10.50
C ILE A 7 17.28 16.54 9.29
N ARG A 8 17.02 15.26 9.12
CA ARG A 8 17.62 14.42 8.08
C ARG A 8 17.17 14.80 6.66
N ASP A 9 15.91 15.23 6.51
CA ASP A 9 15.33 15.53 5.21
C ASP A 9 15.52 16.97 4.77
N ARG A 10 16.11 17.80 5.63
CA ARG A 10 16.37 19.19 5.29
C ARG A 10 17.31 19.29 4.08
N GLY A 11 16.83 19.95 3.03
CA GLY A 11 17.56 20.13 1.77
C GLY A 11 17.55 18.93 0.84
N LYS A 12 16.74 17.88 1.12
CA LYS A 12 16.53 16.75 0.21
C LYS A 12 15.17 16.86 -0.47
N SER A 13 15.08 16.34 -1.69
CA SER A 13 13.81 16.17 -2.36
C SER A 13 13.05 15.01 -1.75
N ILE A 14 11.77 15.23 -1.46
CA ILE A 14 10.81 14.18 -1.08
C ILE A 14 9.64 14.22 -2.05
N TYR A 15 9.02 13.08 -2.26
CA TYR A 15 7.91 12.89 -3.19
C TYR A 15 6.67 12.51 -2.40
N ALA A 16 5.60 13.28 -2.56
CA ALA A 16 4.32 13.02 -1.92
C ALA A 16 3.25 12.67 -2.98
N HIS A 17 2.45 11.67 -2.71
CA HIS A 17 1.39 11.19 -3.59
C HIS A 17 0.14 10.84 -2.80
N ASP A 18 -0.98 11.40 -3.20
CA ASP A 18 -2.30 11.05 -2.71
C ASP A 18 -2.89 9.94 -3.60
N LEU A 19 -3.19 8.80 -3.00
CA LEU A 19 -3.60 7.58 -3.68
C LEU A 19 -4.68 6.86 -2.86
N MET A 20 -5.32 5.86 -3.47
CA MET A 20 -6.34 5.06 -2.80
C MET A 20 -6.03 3.57 -2.95
N GLY A 21 -6.13 2.84 -1.85
CA GLY A 21 -6.09 1.38 -1.84
C GLY A 21 -7.49 0.81 -1.98
N GLY A 22 -7.69 -0.08 -2.96
CA GLY A 22 -8.98 -0.68 -3.28
C GLY A 22 -9.76 0.08 -4.34
N ALA A 23 -10.32 -0.66 -5.32
CA ALA A 23 -11.05 -0.10 -6.46
C ALA A 23 -12.48 0.31 -6.11
N ASP A 24 -13.12 -0.35 -5.15
CA ASP A 24 -14.45 0.02 -4.67
C ASP A 24 -14.40 1.29 -3.82
N ARG A 25 -14.96 2.38 -4.32
CA ARG A 25 -14.97 3.70 -3.66
C ARG A 25 -15.61 3.69 -2.27
N ASN A 26 -16.55 2.80 -1.99
CA ASN A 26 -17.19 2.69 -0.69
C ASN A 26 -16.28 2.05 0.37
N HIS A 27 -15.28 1.32 -0.07
CA HIS A 27 -14.37 0.55 0.78
C HIS A 27 -12.89 0.91 0.56
N SER A 28 -12.60 1.88 -0.31
CA SER A 28 -11.24 2.34 -0.55
C SER A 28 -10.66 3.06 0.66
N LEU A 29 -9.36 2.96 0.81
CA LEU A 29 -8.57 3.63 1.85
C LEU A 29 -7.76 4.76 1.21
N LYS A 30 -7.97 6.00 1.64
CA LYS A 30 -7.20 7.16 1.19
C LYS A 30 -5.87 7.22 1.91
N VAL A 31 -4.76 7.26 1.16
CA VAL A 31 -3.41 7.30 1.73
C VAL A 31 -2.58 8.39 1.09
N THR A 32 -1.84 9.14 1.91
CA THR A 32 -0.74 10.00 1.43
C THR A 32 0.56 9.24 1.60
N ILE A 33 1.27 9.02 0.51
CA ILE A 33 2.57 8.34 0.50
C ILE A 33 3.67 9.37 0.35
N ILE A 34 4.60 9.40 1.31
CA ILE A 34 5.76 10.28 1.32
C ILE A 34 7.01 9.41 1.21
N THR A 35 7.88 9.69 0.23
CA THR A 35 9.08 8.89 0.02
C THR A 35 10.28 9.74 -0.43
N GLU A 36 11.51 9.27 -0.11
CA GLU A 36 12.76 9.85 -0.58
C GLU A 36 13.05 9.54 -2.05
N TYR A 37 12.46 8.47 -2.62
CA TYR A 37 12.76 8.01 -3.97
C TYR A 37 11.60 8.23 -4.93
N ALA A 38 11.86 8.93 -6.02
CA ALA A 38 10.87 9.17 -7.07
C ALA A 38 10.27 7.87 -7.63
N TRP A 39 11.08 6.83 -7.79
CA TRP A 39 10.64 5.55 -8.32
C TRP A 39 9.70 4.78 -7.36
N HIS A 40 9.84 4.95 -6.04
CA HIS A 40 8.87 4.43 -5.07
C HIS A 40 7.50 5.11 -5.25
N GLY A 41 7.50 6.42 -5.47
CA GLY A 41 6.28 7.16 -5.78
C GLY A 41 5.64 6.69 -7.08
N LEU A 42 6.46 6.49 -8.12
CA LEU A 42 5.99 5.96 -9.42
C LEU A 42 5.41 4.55 -9.27
N PHE A 43 6.09 3.66 -8.56
CA PHE A 43 5.60 2.31 -8.25
C PHE A 43 4.23 2.36 -7.55
N ALA A 44 4.10 3.18 -6.51
CA ALA A 44 2.83 3.34 -5.80
C ALA A 44 1.70 3.85 -6.72
N ARG A 45 2.00 4.79 -7.62
CA ARG A 45 1.03 5.33 -8.59
C ARG A 45 0.59 4.32 -9.67
N HIS A 46 1.41 3.32 -9.96
CA HIS A 46 1.03 2.23 -10.87
C HIS A 46 0.19 1.16 -10.18
N LEU A 47 0.37 1.01 -8.89
CA LEU A 47 -0.27 -0.06 -8.11
C LEU A 47 -1.58 0.37 -7.46
N LEU A 48 -1.66 1.63 -7.00
CA LEU A 48 -2.81 2.15 -6.28
C LEU A 48 -3.68 3.02 -7.19
N VAL A 49 -4.96 3.13 -6.84
CA VAL A 49 -5.92 3.95 -7.59
C VAL A 49 -5.61 5.44 -7.40
N ARG A 50 -5.58 6.17 -8.50
CA ARG A 50 -5.39 7.63 -8.47
C ARG A 50 -6.72 8.33 -8.19
N PRO A 51 -6.73 9.36 -7.35
CA PRO A 51 -7.90 10.21 -7.20
C PRO A 51 -8.19 10.94 -8.52
N THR A 52 -9.45 11.25 -8.77
CA THR A 52 -9.87 12.15 -9.85
C THR A 52 -9.47 13.59 -9.54
N SER A 53 -9.51 14.49 -10.53
CA SER A 53 -9.19 15.90 -10.30
C SER A 53 -10.07 16.56 -9.24
N GLU A 54 -11.34 16.18 -9.16
CA GLU A 54 -12.29 16.68 -8.16
C GLU A 54 -11.96 16.15 -6.75
N GLU A 55 -11.47 14.91 -6.67
CA GLU A 55 -11.08 14.29 -5.39
C GLU A 55 -9.77 14.86 -4.85
N VAL A 56 -8.84 15.29 -5.72
CA VAL A 56 -7.53 15.87 -5.33
C VAL A 56 -7.72 17.15 -4.51
N ASP A 57 -8.61 18.05 -4.94
CA ASP A 57 -8.82 19.35 -4.29
C ASP A 57 -9.33 19.22 -2.84
N ASN A 58 -10.00 18.11 -2.54
CA ASN A 58 -10.58 17.82 -1.22
C ASN A 58 -10.03 16.54 -0.60
N PHE A 59 -8.81 16.13 -1.01
CA PHE A 59 -8.23 14.88 -0.53
C PHE A 59 -7.82 14.99 0.95
N ILE A 60 -8.45 14.19 1.77
CA ILE A 60 -8.06 14.02 3.18
C ILE A 60 -7.67 12.55 3.34
N ALA A 61 -6.41 12.32 3.61
CA ALA A 61 -5.89 10.96 3.81
C ALA A 61 -6.42 10.34 5.11
N ASP A 62 -6.80 9.07 5.04
CA ASP A 62 -7.11 8.26 6.23
C ASP A 62 -5.81 7.87 6.95
N PHE A 63 -4.74 7.62 6.19
CA PHE A 63 -3.42 7.27 6.71
C PHE A 63 -2.30 7.93 5.90
N THR A 64 -1.18 8.18 6.56
CA THR A 64 0.07 8.62 5.93
C THR A 64 1.09 7.49 5.99
N ILE A 65 1.68 7.14 4.85
CA ILE A 65 2.76 6.16 4.74
C ILE A 65 4.05 6.90 4.42
N ILE A 66 5.01 6.83 5.32
CA ILE A 66 6.31 7.47 5.18
C ILE A 66 7.33 6.38 4.89
N ASN A 67 7.92 6.42 3.70
CA ASN A 67 8.93 5.44 3.25
C ASN A 67 10.27 6.13 3.06
N PHE A 68 11.18 5.93 4.02
CA PHE A 68 12.51 6.50 4.06
C PHE A 68 13.58 5.40 4.04
N PRO A 69 13.98 4.93 2.86
CA PRO A 69 14.97 3.86 2.69
C PRO A 69 16.31 4.15 3.36
N ASN A 70 16.73 5.40 3.34
CA ASN A 70 18.02 5.83 3.92
C ASN A 70 17.97 6.03 5.45
N LEU A 71 16.77 6.02 6.06
CA LEU A 71 16.62 6.11 7.51
C LEU A 71 16.84 4.73 8.13
N LYS A 72 18.02 4.49 8.67
CA LYS A 72 18.32 3.26 9.39
C LYS A 72 18.00 3.41 10.88
N MET A 73 17.37 2.41 11.44
CA MET A 73 17.10 2.34 12.87
C MET A 73 18.34 1.90 13.64
N ASP A 74 18.52 2.44 14.83
CA ASP A 74 19.44 1.87 15.81
C ASP A 74 18.64 0.94 16.74
N PRO A 75 18.85 -0.39 16.69
CA PRO A 75 18.11 -1.34 17.52
C PRO A 75 18.19 -1.06 19.02
N LYS A 76 19.33 -0.55 19.47
CA LYS A 76 19.54 -0.28 20.90
C LYS A 76 18.78 0.97 21.37
N PHE A 77 18.65 1.95 20.51
CA PHE A 77 18.01 3.23 20.84
C PHE A 77 16.51 3.20 20.53
N HIS A 78 16.12 2.60 19.39
CA HIS A 78 14.73 2.60 18.92
C HIS A 78 13.94 1.36 19.33
N GLY A 79 14.59 0.34 19.92
CA GLY A 79 13.94 -0.91 20.32
C GLY A 79 13.46 -1.77 19.15
N THR A 80 14.07 -1.62 17.98
CA THR A 80 13.78 -2.42 16.78
C THR A 80 14.64 -3.68 16.75
N ASN A 81 14.23 -4.70 15.97
CA ASN A 81 15.00 -5.94 15.83
C ASN A 81 16.19 -5.80 14.86
N SER A 82 16.16 -4.77 13.98
CA SER A 82 17.18 -4.54 12.96
C SER A 82 17.22 -3.05 12.57
N GLU A 83 18.14 -2.69 11.67
CA GLU A 83 18.21 -1.36 11.05
C GLU A 83 17.00 -1.07 10.14
N THR A 84 16.29 -2.11 9.69
CA THR A 84 15.03 -2.00 8.93
C THR A 84 13.86 -2.15 9.87
N ALA A 85 12.86 -1.28 9.73
CA ALA A 85 11.63 -1.38 10.49
C ALA A 85 10.41 -0.91 9.68
N ILE A 86 9.30 -1.61 9.85
CA ILE A 86 7.98 -1.18 9.43
C ILE A 86 7.14 -1.00 10.69
N ILE A 87 6.81 0.25 11.00
CA ILE A 87 6.13 0.63 12.25
C ILE A 87 4.75 1.16 11.90
N VAL A 88 3.72 0.49 12.43
CA VAL A 88 2.31 0.87 12.22
C VAL A 88 1.78 1.52 13.49
N ASN A 89 1.31 2.77 13.38
CA ASN A 89 0.61 3.47 14.44
C ASN A 89 -0.82 3.77 14.00
N LEU A 90 -1.75 2.92 14.39
CA LEU A 90 -3.15 3.03 14.02
C LEU A 90 -3.83 4.25 14.66
N LYS A 91 -3.40 4.65 15.86
CA LYS A 91 -3.97 5.80 16.56
C LYS A 91 -3.61 7.11 15.87
N GLU A 92 -2.35 7.28 15.52
CA GLU A 92 -1.85 8.47 14.82
C GLU A 92 -2.02 8.36 13.29
N LYS A 93 -2.54 7.24 12.81
CA LYS A 93 -2.79 6.98 11.38
C LYS A 93 -1.54 7.14 10.52
N VAL A 94 -0.42 6.63 11.00
CA VAL A 94 0.88 6.72 10.31
C VAL A 94 1.53 5.35 10.23
N ILE A 95 2.13 5.05 9.08
CA ILE A 95 3.07 3.94 8.89
C ILE A 95 4.42 4.51 8.52
N LEU A 96 5.46 4.06 9.23
CA LEU A 96 6.85 4.36 8.90
C LEU A 96 7.52 3.10 8.36
N ILE A 97 8.05 3.21 7.14
CA ILE A 97 8.91 2.21 6.49
C ILE A 97 10.32 2.80 6.45
N SER A 98 11.29 2.11 7.02
CA SER A 98 12.65 2.60 7.12
C SER A 98 13.68 1.52 6.82
N GLY A 99 14.85 1.92 6.30
CA GLY A 99 16.01 1.05 6.11
C GLY A 99 15.85 0.00 5.02
N THR A 100 14.89 0.13 4.12
CA THR A 100 14.68 -0.78 2.98
C THR A 100 14.32 -0.03 1.70
N GLU A 101 14.91 -0.46 0.60
CA GLU A 101 14.58 0.03 -0.74
C GLU A 101 13.45 -0.79 -1.41
N TYR A 102 12.93 -1.80 -0.74
CA TYR A 102 11.86 -2.63 -1.30
C TYR A 102 10.53 -1.87 -1.35
N ALA A 103 10.16 -1.39 -2.52
CA ALA A 103 8.93 -0.62 -2.73
C ALA A 103 7.64 -1.39 -2.39
N GLY A 104 7.69 -2.72 -2.46
CA GLY A 104 6.58 -3.60 -2.09
C GLY A 104 6.12 -3.46 -0.64
N GLU A 105 6.94 -2.90 0.27
CA GLU A 105 6.51 -2.64 1.64
C GLU A 105 5.42 -1.55 1.70
N THR A 106 5.42 -0.58 0.78
CA THR A 106 4.33 0.40 0.66
C THR A 106 3.01 -0.28 0.31
N LYS A 107 3.01 -1.21 -0.67
CA LYS A 107 1.84 -2.03 -1.02
C LYS A 107 1.36 -2.84 0.17
N LYS A 108 2.28 -3.56 0.82
CA LYS A 108 1.97 -4.42 1.97
C LYS A 108 1.41 -3.61 3.14
N SER A 109 1.89 -2.38 3.32
CA SER A 109 1.36 -1.47 4.34
C SER A 109 -0.10 -1.12 4.11
N VAL A 110 -0.47 -0.74 2.87
CA VAL A 110 -1.88 -0.49 2.50
C VAL A 110 -2.72 -1.75 2.70
N PHE A 111 -2.23 -2.90 2.22
CA PHE A 111 -2.92 -4.17 2.38
C PHE A 111 -3.12 -4.56 3.85
N THR A 112 -2.13 -4.31 4.70
CA THR A 112 -2.23 -4.53 6.15
C THR A 112 -3.32 -3.66 6.78
N LEU A 113 -3.40 -2.38 6.39
CA LEU A 113 -4.48 -1.50 6.86
C LEU A 113 -5.86 -1.99 6.41
N LEU A 114 -5.99 -2.39 5.15
CA LEU A 114 -7.25 -2.93 4.63
C LEU A 114 -7.66 -4.21 5.36
N ASN A 115 -6.71 -5.12 5.64
CA ASN A 115 -6.97 -6.33 6.43
C ASN A 115 -7.43 -6.03 7.86
N PHE A 116 -6.99 -4.92 8.43
CA PHE A 116 -7.42 -4.49 9.76
C PHE A 116 -8.79 -3.80 9.75
N LEU A 117 -9.05 -2.94 8.76
CA LEU A 117 -10.22 -2.06 8.74
C LEU A 117 -11.46 -2.69 8.10
N LEU A 118 -11.30 -3.46 7.01
CA LEU A 118 -12.43 -3.96 6.23
C LEU A 118 -13.29 -5.01 6.93
N PRO A 119 -12.77 -5.89 7.80
CA PRO A 119 -13.61 -6.83 8.54
C PRO A 119 -14.67 -6.16 9.41
N GLU A 120 -14.39 -5.00 9.98
CA GLU A 120 -15.39 -4.23 10.75
C GLU A 120 -16.55 -3.75 9.86
N LYS A 121 -16.29 -3.54 8.58
CA LYS A 121 -17.29 -3.21 7.56
C LYS A 121 -17.94 -4.43 6.92
N LYS A 122 -17.68 -5.64 7.44
CA LYS A 122 -18.13 -6.94 6.91
C LYS A 122 -17.66 -7.21 5.48
N VAL A 123 -16.50 -6.67 5.10
CA VAL A 123 -15.82 -6.92 3.84
C VAL A 123 -14.57 -7.75 4.12
N MET A 124 -14.40 -8.84 3.38
CA MET A 124 -13.25 -9.72 3.52
C MET A 124 -12.14 -9.30 2.55
N PRO A 125 -11.04 -8.72 3.02
CA PRO A 125 -9.87 -8.49 2.19
C PRO A 125 -9.16 -9.80 1.89
N MET A 126 -8.66 -9.95 0.66
CA MET A 126 -7.99 -11.19 0.25
C MET A 126 -6.88 -10.89 -0.76
N HIS A 127 -5.74 -11.52 -0.58
CA HIS A 127 -4.66 -11.55 -1.56
C HIS A 127 -4.97 -12.64 -2.60
N CYS A 128 -5.68 -12.27 -3.66
CA CYS A 128 -6.20 -13.19 -4.66
C CYS A 128 -6.27 -12.56 -6.04
N SER A 129 -6.47 -13.40 -7.06
CA SER A 129 -6.92 -12.98 -8.38
C SER A 129 -8.37 -13.40 -8.57
N VAL A 130 -9.12 -12.65 -9.36
CA VAL A 130 -10.54 -12.92 -9.64
C VAL A 130 -10.82 -12.77 -11.12
N ASN A 131 -11.53 -13.72 -11.70
CA ASN A 131 -12.07 -13.60 -13.05
C ASN A 131 -13.54 -13.98 -13.11
N THR A 132 -14.21 -13.55 -14.18
CA THR A 132 -15.62 -13.91 -14.44
C THR A 132 -15.79 -14.54 -15.83
N GLY A 133 -16.66 -15.52 -15.90
CA GLY A 133 -17.03 -16.19 -17.14
C GLY A 133 -18.20 -15.52 -17.87
N SER A 134 -18.49 -16.01 -19.09
CA SER A 134 -19.60 -15.54 -19.93
C SER A 134 -20.97 -15.69 -19.25
N ASP A 135 -21.11 -16.67 -18.38
CA ASP A 135 -22.36 -17.00 -17.70
C ASP A 135 -22.54 -16.21 -16.40
N GLY A 136 -21.65 -15.27 -16.14
CA GLY A 136 -21.67 -14.41 -14.93
C GLY A 136 -21.12 -15.11 -13.68
N ASP A 137 -20.57 -16.30 -13.81
CA ASP A 137 -19.87 -17.00 -12.73
C ASP A 137 -18.54 -16.31 -12.43
N SER A 138 -18.13 -16.29 -11.17
CA SER A 138 -16.83 -15.74 -10.75
C SER A 138 -15.98 -16.81 -10.09
N ALA A 139 -14.68 -16.81 -10.43
CA ALA A 139 -13.69 -17.67 -9.82
C ALA A 139 -12.64 -16.84 -9.06
N ILE A 140 -12.38 -17.23 -7.81
CA ILE A 140 -11.38 -16.61 -6.95
C ILE A 140 -10.19 -17.55 -6.81
N PHE A 141 -9.00 -17.05 -7.12
CA PHE A 141 -7.74 -17.78 -7.01
C PHE A 141 -6.93 -17.22 -5.86
N PHE A 142 -6.79 -17.97 -4.79
CA PHE A 142 -6.01 -17.58 -3.62
C PHE A 142 -4.98 -18.66 -3.25
N GLY A 143 -3.92 -18.26 -2.59
CA GLY A 143 -2.83 -19.14 -2.19
C GLY A 143 -1.54 -18.36 -1.94
N LEU A 144 -0.46 -19.08 -1.64
CA LEU A 144 0.85 -18.50 -1.39
C LEU A 144 1.43 -17.82 -2.64
N SER A 145 2.44 -16.97 -2.44
CA SER A 145 3.18 -16.36 -3.55
C SER A 145 3.81 -17.44 -4.42
N GLY A 146 3.79 -17.25 -5.75
CA GLY A 146 4.38 -18.20 -6.72
C GLY A 146 3.54 -19.45 -7.01
N THR A 147 2.32 -19.57 -6.49
CA THR A 147 1.44 -20.73 -6.75
C THR A 147 0.71 -20.69 -8.10
N GLY A 148 0.91 -19.63 -8.89
CA GLY A 148 0.30 -19.49 -10.22
C GLY A 148 -1.08 -18.85 -10.24
N LYS A 149 -1.49 -18.11 -9.18
CA LYS A 149 -2.78 -17.40 -9.15
C LYS A 149 -3.01 -16.52 -10.37
N THR A 150 -2.08 -15.63 -10.66
CA THR A 150 -2.11 -14.73 -11.83
C THR A 150 -2.21 -15.50 -13.15
N THR A 151 -1.41 -16.57 -13.30
CA THR A 151 -1.42 -17.39 -14.52
C THR A 151 -2.76 -18.10 -14.74
N LEU A 152 -3.35 -18.63 -13.68
CA LEU A 152 -4.63 -19.33 -13.75
C LEU A 152 -5.81 -18.38 -13.97
N SER A 153 -5.76 -17.19 -13.41
CA SER A 153 -6.84 -16.20 -13.57
C SER A 153 -6.83 -15.51 -14.93
N ALA A 154 -5.69 -15.50 -15.63
CA ALA A 154 -5.53 -14.88 -16.96
C ALA A 154 -6.00 -15.82 -18.10
N ASP A 155 -7.17 -16.45 -17.96
CA ASP A 155 -7.77 -17.27 -19.00
C ASP A 155 -8.35 -16.35 -20.11
N PRO A 156 -7.97 -16.55 -21.41
CA PRO A 156 -8.44 -15.73 -22.52
C PRO A 156 -9.97 -15.81 -22.76
N LYS A 157 -10.64 -16.81 -22.22
CA LYS A 157 -12.09 -17.01 -22.30
C LYS A 157 -12.86 -16.36 -21.15
N ARG A 158 -12.16 -15.79 -20.16
CA ARG A 158 -12.74 -15.17 -18.97
C ARG A 158 -12.23 -13.73 -18.82
N SER A 159 -13.00 -12.87 -18.25
CA SER A 159 -12.63 -11.48 -17.99
C SER A 159 -11.95 -11.36 -16.62
N LEU A 160 -10.70 -10.92 -16.60
CA LEU A 160 -9.98 -10.64 -15.37
C LEU A 160 -10.66 -9.42 -14.68
N LEU A 161 -11.06 -9.59 -13.43
CA LEU A 161 -11.64 -8.51 -12.61
C LEU A 161 -10.56 -7.79 -11.78
N GLY A 162 -9.55 -8.52 -11.33
CA GLY A 162 -8.46 -7.98 -10.57
C GLY A 162 -7.44 -9.05 -10.20
N ASP A 163 -6.21 -8.62 -9.99
CA ASP A 163 -5.09 -9.47 -9.57
C ASP A 163 -4.12 -8.65 -8.74
N ASP A 164 -4.06 -8.91 -7.44
CA ASP A 164 -3.10 -8.34 -6.51
C ASP A 164 -3.12 -6.79 -6.40
N GLU A 165 -4.24 -6.17 -6.73
CA GLU A 165 -4.50 -4.72 -6.73
C GLU A 165 -5.40 -4.25 -5.57
#